data_cefaa49f4ae116202af51d4056f9f46a
#
_entry.id   cefaa49f4ae116202af51d4056f9f46a
#
_cell.length_a   1.000
_cell.length_b   1.000
_cell.length_c   1.000
_cell.angle_alpha   90.00
_cell.angle_beta   90.00
_cell.angle_gamma   90.00
#
_symmetry.space_group_name_H-M   'P 1'
#
loop_
_entity.id
_entity.type
_entity.pdbx_description
1 polymer ?
#
loop_
_entity_poly.entity_id
_entity_poly.type
_entity_poly.pdbx_seq_one_letter_code
_entity_poly.pdbx_strand_id
1 'polypeptide(L)'
;MRRGEIGILAVAVLSVVILVGVKFLRGGGDTEFDRGVPFYTTASTELKVAGSDIYRQLGCKSCHSLWSVRDLTANVPAPKLDGIGSLRDEQWFYAYFSAESPQAMLPSRLKKKYQMPSYAHLPEQERKLLAAYMSSLKVEDWYLEETKKAEYEKLTGKPYVPVAQVSNESKNQKQTP
;
A
#
# COMPACT_ATOMS: atom_id res chain seq x y z
N MET A 1 43.85 7.29 -37.50
CA MET A 1 43.51 7.61 -36.09
C MET A 1 44.71 8.24 -35.43
N ARG A 2 44.56 9.44 -34.88
CA ARG A 2 45.66 10.14 -34.18
C ARG A 2 45.90 9.44 -32.83
N ARG A 3 47.17 9.35 -32.39
CA ARG A 3 47.58 8.67 -31.15
C ARG A 3 46.73 9.08 -29.93
N GLY A 4 46.23 10.32 -29.90
CA GLY A 4 45.32 10.80 -28.83
C GLY A 4 43.92 10.20 -28.86
N GLU A 5 43.35 9.87 -30.03
CA GLU A 5 42.04 9.28 -30.16
C GLU A 5 42.01 7.83 -29.64
N ILE A 6 43.14 7.11 -29.85
CA ILE A 6 43.31 5.74 -29.33
C ILE A 6 43.35 5.76 -27.79
N GLY A 7 44.01 6.77 -27.19
CA GLY A 7 44.07 6.94 -25.74
C GLY A 7 42.68 7.18 -25.10
N ILE A 8 41.87 8.05 -25.72
CA ILE A 8 40.53 8.35 -25.24
C ILE A 8 39.62 7.11 -25.33
N LEU A 9 39.70 6.37 -26.46
CA LEU A 9 38.92 5.13 -26.62
C LEU A 9 39.32 4.06 -25.59
N ALA A 10 40.64 3.91 -25.33
CA ALA A 10 41.12 2.95 -24.34
C ALA A 10 40.61 3.26 -22.92
N VAL A 11 40.62 4.55 -22.53
CA VAL A 11 40.06 4.97 -21.22
C VAL A 11 38.56 4.75 -21.14
N ALA A 12 37.82 5.05 -22.21
CA ALA A 12 36.39 4.84 -22.25
C ALA A 12 36.02 3.33 -22.12
N VAL A 13 36.72 2.47 -22.86
CA VAL A 13 36.50 1.00 -22.77
C VAL A 13 36.88 0.49 -21.39
N LEU A 14 37.99 0.94 -20.80
CA LEU A 14 38.39 0.54 -19.46
C LEU A 14 37.36 0.96 -18.41
N SER A 15 36.79 2.17 -18.51
CA SER A 15 35.74 2.64 -17.62
C SER A 15 34.50 1.79 -17.70
N VAL A 16 34.06 1.40 -18.89
CA VAL A 16 32.90 0.52 -19.09
C VAL A 16 33.17 -0.88 -18.50
N VAL A 17 34.35 -1.43 -18.72
CA VAL A 17 34.74 -2.74 -18.15
C VAL A 17 34.77 -2.71 -16.64
N ILE A 18 35.29 -1.63 -16.04
CA ILE A 18 35.29 -1.46 -14.57
C ILE A 18 33.85 -1.34 -14.05
N LEU A 19 32.98 -0.56 -14.70
CA LEU A 19 31.58 -0.40 -14.28
C LEU A 19 30.79 -1.71 -14.38
N VAL A 20 31.01 -2.46 -15.47
CA VAL A 20 30.40 -3.79 -15.65
C VAL A 20 30.97 -4.77 -14.62
N GLY A 21 32.26 -4.79 -14.42
CA GLY A 21 32.92 -5.64 -13.42
C GLY A 21 32.43 -5.35 -11.98
N VAL A 22 32.33 -4.07 -11.62
CA VAL A 22 31.78 -3.67 -10.31
C VAL A 22 30.31 -4.06 -10.16
N LYS A 23 29.49 -3.95 -11.22
CA LYS A 23 28.12 -4.45 -11.20
C LYS A 23 28.06 -5.97 -11.05
N PHE A 24 28.92 -6.72 -11.73
CA PHE A 24 29.01 -8.17 -11.61
C PHE A 24 29.49 -8.62 -10.22
N LEU A 25 30.48 -7.95 -9.65
CA LEU A 25 31.00 -8.24 -8.32
C LEU A 25 30.05 -7.79 -7.19
N ARG A 26 29.25 -6.72 -7.40
CA ARG A 26 28.21 -6.28 -6.47
C ARG A 26 26.85 -6.93 -6.70
N GLY A 27 26.60 -7.48 -7.88
CA GLY A 27 25.37 -8.17 -8.25
C GLY A 27 25.33 -9.65 -7.80
N GLY A 28 26.28 -10.10 -7.02
CA GLY A 28 26.32 -11.46 -6.44
C GLY A 28 25.70 -11.55 -5.05
N GLY A 29 24.97 -10.55 -4.62
CA GLY A 29 24.23 -10.58 -3.34
C GLY A 29 22.85 -10.03 -3.57
N ASP A 30 21.84 -10.84 -3.22
CA ASP A 30 20.42 -10.61 -3.30
C ASP A 30 19.83 -10.75 -4.71
N THR A 31 19.73 -12.00 -5.17
CA THR A 31 18.53 -12.35 -5.92
C THR A 31 17.36 -12.15 -4.95
N GLU A 32 16.90 -10.91 -4.79
CA GLU A 32 15.56 -10.66 -4.32
C GLU A 32 14.67 -11.48 -5.25
N PHE A 33 14.23 -12.62 -4.74
CA PHE A 33 13.34 -13.52 -5.47
C PHE A 33 12.15 -12.63 -5.83
N ASP A 34 11.96 -12.35 -7.11
CA ASP A 34 10.82 -11.55 -7.57
C ASP A 34 9.55 -12.29 -7.16
N ARG A 35 9.01 -11.88 -6.01
CA ARG A 35 7.80 -12.46 -5.42
C ARG A 35 6.54 -12.04 -6.18
N GLY A 36 6.72 -11.25 -7.24
CA GLY A 36 5.61 -10.74 -8.02
C GLY A 36 4.84 -9.61 -7.31
N VAL A 37 3.67 -9.29 -7.86
CA VAL A 37 2.79 -8.26 -7.30
C VAL A 37 2.06 -8.84 -6.09
N PRO A 38 2.18 -8.22 -4.88
CA PRO A 38 1.60 -8.78 -3.65
C PRO A 38 0.08 -8.62 -3.55
N PHE A 39 -0.56 -7.89 -4.45
CA PHE A 39 -1.97 -7.53 -4.36
C PHE A 39 -2.82 -8.35 -5.32
N TYR A 40 -3.94 -8.86 -4.82
CA TYR A 40 -4.91 -9.61 -5.61
C TYR A 40 -6.34 -9.33 -5.15
N THR A 41 -7.33 -9.87 -5.84
CA THR A 41 -8.73 -9.78 -5.44
C THR A 41 -9.40 -11.12 -5.52
N THR A 42 -10.26 -11.39 -4.54
CA THR A 42 -11.13 -12.57 -4.48
C THR A 42 -12.52 -12.32 -5.07
N ALA A 43 -12.77 -11.08 -5.57
CA ALA A 43 -14.06 -10.72 -6.15
C ALA A 43 -14.33 -11.50 -7.45
N SER A 44 -15.58 -11.87 -7.67
CA SER A 44 -16.06 -12.31 -8.98
C SER A 44 -15.91 -11.20 -10.02
N THR A 45 -16.01 -11.54 -11.31
CA THR A 45 -15.92 -10.53 -12.38
C THR A 45 -17.02 -9.48 -12.24
N GLU A 46 -18.24 -9.90 -11.90
CA GLU A 46 -19.40 -9.02 -11.71
C GLU A 46 -19.18 -8.05 -10.55
N LEU A 47 -18.69 -8.56 -9.41
CA LEU A 47 -18.39 -7.72 -8.25
C LEU A 47 -17.24 -6.75 -8.54
N LYS A 48 -16.20 -7.16 -9.28
CA LYS A 48 -15.11 -6.25 -9.71
C LYS A 48 -15.65 -5.10 -10.54
N VAL A 49 -16.51 -5.38 -11.51
CA VAL A 49 -17.09 -4.33 -12.37
C VAL A 49 -17.96 -3.41 -11.54
N ALA A 50 -18.99 -3.95 -10.86
CA ALA A 50 -19.94 -3.15 -10.08
C ALA A 50 -19.24 -2.35 -8.96
N GLY A 51 -18.34 -2.97 -8.19
CA GLY A 51 -17.62 -2.31 -7.11
C GLY A 51 -16.64 -1.24 -7.60
N SER A 52 -15.92 -1.51 -8.71
CA SER A 52 -15.03 -0.52 -9.30
C SER A 52 -15.78 0.67 -9.92
N ASP A 53 -16.99 0.46 -10.42
CA ASP A 53 -17.85 1.53 -10.93
C ASP A 53 -18.29 2.47 -9.80
N ILE A 54 -18.79 1.92 -8.69
CA ILE A 54 -19.14 2.70 -7.50
C ILE A 54 -17.90 3.44 -6.95
N TYR A 55 -16.77 2.76 -6.84
CA TYR A 55 -15.49 3.38 -6.42
C TYR A 55 -15.12 4.59 -7.26
N ARG A 56 -15.28 4.50 -8.59
CA ARG A 56 -15.01 5.60 -9.53
C ARG A 56 -16.04 6.72 -9.42
N GLN A 57 -17.33 6.38 -9.35
CA GLN A 57 -18.43 7.35 -9.25
C GLN A 57 -18.32 8.18 -7.97
N LEU A 58 -17.94 7.57 -6.86
CA LEU A 58 -17.71 8.26 -5.59
C LEU A 58 -16.39 9.04 -5.54
N GLY A 59 -15.57 8.98 -6.57
CA GLY A 59 -14.32 9.73 -6.65
C GLY A 59 -13.25 9.29 -5.66
N CYS A 60 -13.29 8.06 -5.14
CA CYS A 60 -12.38 7.55 -4.11
C CYS A 60 -10.89 7.68 -4.51
N LYS A 61 -10.58 7.54 -5.81
CA LYS A 61 -9.22 7.69 -6.36
C LYS A 61 -8.63 9.08 -6.21
N SER A 62 -9.45 10.12 -5.97
CA SER A 62 -8.96 11.48 -5.74
C SER A 62 -8.16 11.60 -4.43
N CYS A 63 -8.35 10.67 -3.51
CA CYS A 63 -7.65 10.61 -2.23
C CYS A 63 -6.82 9.33 -2.08
N HIS A 64 -7.38 8.16 -2.47
CA HIS A 64 -6.78 6.85 -2.27
C HIS A 64 -6.12 6.32 -3.54
N SER A 65 -4.99 5.62 -3.38
CA SER A 65 -4.47 4.76 -4.43
C SER A 65 -5.06 3.36 -4.34
N LEU A 66 -5.25 2.73 -5.49
CA LEU A 66 -5.65 1.33 -5.63
C LEU A 66 -4.92 0.73 -6.82
N TRP A 67 -4.44 -0.52 -6.71
CA TRP A 67 -3.58 -1.20 -7.68
C TRP A 67 -2.32 -0.38 -8.01
N SER A 68 -1.74 0.24 -6.99
CA SER A 68 -0.60 1.17 -7.11
C SER A 68 -0.86 2.39 -8.01
N VAL A 69 -2.10 2.57 -8.49
CA VAL A 69 -2.51 3.72 -9.31
C VAL A 69 -3.08 4.81 -8.41
N ARG A 70 -2.56 6.00 -8.56
CA ARG A 70 -3.03 7.21 -7.88
C ARG A 70 -3.34 8.28 -8.90
N ASP A 71 -4.34 9.09 -8.62
CA ASP A 71 -4.57 10.31 -9.40
C ASP A 71 -3.38 11.26 -9.23
N LEU A 72 -2.86 11.81 -10.35
CA LEU A 72 -1.71 12.72 -10.35
C LEU A 72 -1.99 14.02 -9.57
N THR A 73 -3.26 14.38 -9.44
CA THR A 73 -3.71 15.58 -8.73
C THR A 73 -4.04 15.31 -7.26
N ALA A 74 -3.99 14.04 -6.82
CA ALA A 74 -4.33 13.65 -5.45
C ALA A 74 -3.28 14.16 -4.44
N ASN A 75 -3.66 15.15 -3.64
CA ASN A 75 -2.79 15.78 -2.62
C ASN A 75 -3.06 15.28 -1.20
N VAL A 76 -4.11 14.45 -1.02
CA VAL A 76 -4.50 13.96 0.30
C VAL A 76 -3.63 12.76 0.68
N PRO A 77 -3.00 12.74 1.86
CA PRO A 77 -2.19 11.63 2.32
C PRO A 77 -3.06 10.50 2.90
N ALA A 78 -4.08 10.07 2.14
CA ALA A 78 -4.95 8.97 2.52
C ALA A 78 -4.21 7.61 2.46
N PRO A 79 -4.65 6.59 3.23
CA PRO A 79 -4.12 5.24 3.14
C PRO A 79 -4.30 4.65 1.74
N LYS A 80 -3.39 3.79 1.34
CA LYS A 80 -3.57 2.94 0.15
C LYS A 80 -4.69 1.94 0.43
N LEU A 81 -5.44 1.58 -0.61
CA LEU A 81 -6.49 0.55 -0.51
C LEU A 81 -6.02 -0.82 -1.01
N ASP A 82 -4.78 -0.89 -1.50
CA ASP A 82 -4.15 -2.16 -1.88
C ASP A 82 -4.08 -3.08 -0.65
N GLY A 83 -4.74 -4.23 -0.73
CA GLY A 83 -4.75 -5.21 0.36
C GLY A 83 -5.63 -4.86 1.58
N ILE A 84 -6.44 -3.80 1.53
CA ILE A 84 -7.23 -3.33 2.68
C ILE A 84 -8.21 -4.37 3.20
N GLY A 85 -8.72 -5.25 2.33
CA GLY A 85 -9.59 -6.37 2.68
C GLY A 85 -8.89 -7.49 3.46
N SER A 86 -7.55 -7.48 3.53
CA SER A 86 -6.81 -8.36 4.45
C SER A 86 -6.74 -7.80 5.87
N LEU A 87 -7.04 -6.51 6.06
CA LEU A 87 -7.05 -5.85 7.36
C LEU A 87 -8.44 -5.77 7.98
N ARG A 88 -9.49 -5.81 7.17
CA ARG A 88 -10.90 -5.67 7.58
C ARG A 88 -11.80 -6.53 6.73
N ASP A 89 -12.89 -7.00 7.34
CA ASP A 89 -13.92 -7.79 6.66
C ASP A 89 -15.03 -6.93 6.04
N GLU A 90 -15.92 -7.59 5.33
CA GLU A 90 -17.07 -6.96 4.66
C GLU A 90 -18.02 -6.29 5.66
N GLN A 91 -18.24 -6.91 6.81
CA GLN A 91 -19.15 -6.37 7.84
C GLN A 91 -18.60 -5.05 8.38
N TRP A 92 -17.30 -4.98 8.62
CA TRP A 92 -16.64 -3.76 9.05
C TRP A 92 -16.78 -2.65 7.99
N PHE A 93 -16.53 -2.97 6.71
CA PHE A 93 -16.67 -1.98 5.63
C PHE A 93 -18.11 -1.50 5.48
N TYR A 94 -19.08 -2.40 5.56
CA TYR A 94 -20.49 -2.02 5.49
C TYR A 94 -20.86 -1.06 6.64
N ALA A 95 -20.45 -1.36 7.86
CA ALA A 95 -20.66 -0.47 9.00
C ALA A 95 -19.99 0.88 8.79
N TYR A 96 -18.75 0.89 8.30
CA TYR A 96 -17.99 2.11 8.03
C TYR A 96 -18.64 3.01 6.96
N PHE A 97 -19.08 2.43 5.85
CA PHE A 97 -19.80 3.17 4.80
C PHE A 97 -21.21 3.58 5.18
N SER A 98 -21.79 2.92 6.17
CA SER A 98 -23.11 3.25 6.70
C SER A 98 -23.07 4.29 7.85
N ALA A 99 -21.88 4.59 8.36
CA ALA A 99 -21.72 5.52 9.45
C ALA A 99 -21.93 6.97 8.99
N GLU A 100 -22.76 7.72 9.72
CA GLU A 100 -22.89 9.17 9.52
C GLU A 100 -21.59 9.91 9.86
N SER A 101 -20.83 9.39 10.81
CA SER A 101 -19.53 9.90 11.23
C SER A 101 -18.48 8.78 11.18
N PRO A 102 -17.90 8.48 9.99
CA PRO A 102 -16.94 7.39 9.84
C PRO A 102 -15.68 7.60 10.70
N GLN A 103 -15.35 8.84 11.10
CA GLN A 103 -14.23 9.14 11.98
C GLN A 103 -14.43 8.64 13.42
N ALA A 104 -15.68 8.32 13.81
CA ALA A 104 -15.93 7.66 15.09
C ALA A 104 -15.42 6.21 15.09
N MET A 105 -15.44 5.53 13.94
CA MET A 105 -14.90 4.17 13.78
C MET A 105 -13.40 4.18 13.44
N LEU A 106 -12.97 5.11 12.58
CA LEU A 106 -11.59 5.23 12.15
C LEU A 106 -11.14 6.70 12.27
N PRO A 107 -10.54 7.09 13.41
CA PRO A 107 -10.10 8.46 13.63
C PRO A 107 -9.11 8.94 12.55
N SER A 108 -9.26 10.18 12.12
CA SER A 108 -8.40 10.80 11.14
C SER A 108 -7.70 12.02 11.71
N ARG A 109 -6.38 12.11 11.51
CA ARG A 109 -5.56 13.28 11.85
C ARG A 109 -5.61 14.41 10.80
N LEU A 110 -6.31 14.17 9.69
CA LEU A 110 -6.43 15.14 8.62
C LEU A 110 -7.42 16.26 8.98
N LYS A 111 -7.23 17.43 8.37
CA LYS A 111 -8.20 18.53 8.47
C LYS A 111 -9.56 18.05 7.93
N LYS A 112 -10.66 18.53 8.53
CA LYS A 112 -12.04 18.10 8.21
C LYS A 112 -12.34 17.98 6.71
N LYS A 113 -11.89 18.93 5.90
CA LYS A 113 -12.09 18.93 4.43
C LYS A 113 -11.38 17.80 3.66
N TYR A 114 -10.46 17.08 4.32
CA TYR A 114 -9.70 15.96 3.75
C TYR A 114 -10.03 14.62 4.44
N GLN A 115 -10.98 14.63 5.36
CA GLN A 115 -11.45 13.41 6.00
C GLN A 115 -12.38 12.65 5.07
N MET A 116 -12.45 11.34 5.26
CA MET A 116 -13.36 10.46 4.53
C MET A 116 -14.81 10.96 4.73
N PRO A 117 -15.58 11.24 3.67
CA PRO A 117 -16.97 11.64 3.81
C PRO A 117 -17.84 10.49 4.30
N SER A 118 -19.05 10.81 4.80
CA SER A 118 -20.07 9.81 5.07
C SER A 118 -20.72 9.35 3.75
N TYR A 119 -20.94 8.05 3.65
CA TYR A 119 -21.70 7.42 2.56
C TYR A 119 -23.03 6.84 3.03
N ALA A 120 -23.48 7.18 4.25
CA ALA A 120 -24.75 6.72 4.82
C ALA A 120 -25.98 7.08 3.95
N HIS A 121 -25.86 8.14 3.13
CA HIS A 121 -26.91 8.59 2.20
C HIS A 121 -27.05 7.71 0.95
N LEU A 122 -26.08 6.84 0.65
CA LEU A 122 -26.17 5.94 -0.50
C LEU A 122 -27.21 4.83 -0.26
N PRO A 123 -27.81 4.28 -1.35
CA PRO A 123 -28.63 3.09 -1.27
C PRO A 123 -27.90 1.95 -0.55
N GLU A 124 -28.63 1.18 0.23
CA GLU A 124 -28.07 0.06 0.98
C GLU A 124 -27.31 -0.94 0.09
N GLN A 125 -27.86 -1.20 -1.09
CA GLN A 125 -27.26 -2.12 -2.06
C GLN A 125 -25.89 -1.63 -2.54
N GLU A 126 -25.73 -0.34 -2.78
CA GLU A 126 -24.44 0.24 -3.20
C GLU A 126 -23.41 0.17 -2.07
N ARG A 127 -23.82 0.42 -0.83
CA ARG A 127 -22.94 0.27 0.35
C ARG A 127 -22.49 -1.18 0.55
N LYS A 128 -23.41 -2.14 0.35
CA LYS A 128 -23.09 -3.58 0.39
C LYS A 128 -22.11 -3.97 -0.72
N LEU A 129 -22.36 -3.56 -1.96
CA LEU A 129 -21.46 -3.82 -3.09
C LEU A 129 -20.07 -3.23 -2.87
N LEU A 130 -20.01 -1.98 -2.38
CA LEU A 130 -18.73 -1.34 -2.09
C LEU A 130 -17.99 -2.06 -0.95
N ALA A 131 -18.70 -2.48 0.10
CA ALA A 131 -18.12 -3.23 1.21
C ALA A 131 -17.57 -4.59 0.76
N ALA A 132 -18.35 -5.35 -0.01
CA ALA A 132 -17.91 -6.61 -0.59
C ALA A 132 -16.71 -6.42 -1.51
N TYR A 133 -16.69 -5.38 -2.34
CA TYR A 133 -15.56 -5.07 -3.20
C TYR A 133 -14.31 -4.74 -2.38
N MET A 134 -14.39 -3.84 -1.38
CA MET A 134 -13.25 -3.48 -0.54
C MET A 134 -12.71 -4.67 0.25
N SER A 135 -13.59 -5.52 0.79
CA SER A 135 -13.18 -6.72 1.53
C SER A 135 -12.50 -7.77 0.64
N SER A 136 -12.76 -7.74 -0.68
CA SER A 136 -12.14 -8.64 -1.65
C SER A 136 -10.70 -8.27 -2.04
N LEU A 137 -10.27 -7.04 -1.73
CA LEU A 137 -8.92 -6.55 -2.06
C LEU A 137 -7.91 -7.11 -1.07
N LYS A 138 -7.19 -8.13 -1.47
CA LYS A 138 -6.29 -8.90 -0.61
C LYS A 138 -4.83 -8.63 -0.90
N VAL A 139 -4.00 -8.99 0.04
CA VAL A 139 -2.54 -8.98 -0.06
C VAL A 139 -1.98 -10.34 0.33
N GLU A 140 -0.90 -10.75 -0.32
CA GLU A 140 -0.17 -11.97 0.01
C GLU A 140 0.40 -11.91 1.44
N ASP A 141 0.44 -13.05 2.13
CA ASP A 141 0.84 -13.15 3.54
C ASP A 141 2.21 -12.53 3.81
N TRP A 142 3.16 -12.72 2.89
CA TRP A 142 4.51 -12.17 3.01
C TRP A 142 4.59 -10.64 2.95
N TYR A 143 3.51 -9.97 2.47
CA TYR A 143 3.42 -8.51 2.39
C TYR A 143 2.44 -7.90 3.41
N LEU A 144 1.74 -8.73 4.18
CA LEU A 144 0.68 -8.29 5.10
C LEU A 144 1.20 -7.31 6.17
N GLU A 145 2.39 -7.55 6.72
CA GLU A 145 2.99 -6.66 7.73
C GLU A 145 3.32 -5.27 7.15
N GLU A 146 3.80 -5.20 5.90
CA GLU A 146 4.02 -3.91 5.22
C GLU A 146 2.71 -3.16 4.98
N THR A 147 1.62 -3.88 4.69
CA THR A 147 0.28 -3.30 4.52
C THR A 147 -0.23 -2.72 5.84
N LYS A 148 -0.09 -3.46 6.95
CA LYS A 148 -0.43 -2.99 8.31
C LYS A 148 0.36 -1.75 8.70
N LYS A 149 1.67 -1.78 8.47
CA LYS A 149 2.58 -0.66 8.73
C LYS A 149 2.16 0.58 7.95
N ALA A 150 1.96 0.43 6.64
CA ALA A 150 1.59 1.55 5.77
C ALA A 150 0.27 2.21 6.19
N GLU A 151 -0.73 1.43 6.61
CA GLU A 151 -1.99 1.96 7.13
C GLU A 151 -1.79 2.64 8.49
N TYR A 152 -1.17 1.96 9.44
CA TYR A 152 -0.95 2.49 10.79
C TYR A 152 -0.22 3.83 10.78
N GLU A 153 0.87 3.93 10.04
CA GLU A 153 1.66 5.16 9.95
C GLU A 153 0.88 6.31 9.30
N LYS A 154 0.04 6.00 8.30
CA LYS A 154 -0.85 7.00 7.67
C LYS A 154 -1.93 7.50 8.62
N LEU A 155 -2.57 6.61 9.35
CA LEU A 155 -3.66 6.95 10.26
C LEU A 155 -3.16 7.69 11.50
N THR A 156 -2.07 7.21 12.10
CA THR A 156 -1.59 7.70 13.40
C THR A 156 -0.49 8.75 13.31
N GLY A 157 0.29 8.73 12.23
CA GLY A 157 1.51 9.53 12.09
C GLY A 157 2.66 9.05 12.98
N LYS A 158 2.53 7.86 13.58
CA LYS A 158 3.53 7.23 14.46
C LYS A 158 4.22 6.08 13.75
N PRO A 159 5.49 5.77 14.07
CA PRO A 159 6.15 4.57 13.59
C PRO A 159 5.39 3.31 13.99
N TYR A 160 5.29 2.35 13.08
CA TYR A 160 4.71 1.04 13.36
C TYR A 160 5.71 0.14 14.08
N VAL A 161 5.26 -0.51 15.16
CA VAL A 161 6.04 -1.52 15.88
C VAL A 161 5.35 -2.87 15.70
N PRO A 162 5.97 -3.86 15.04
CA PRO A 162 5.40 -5.20 14.89
C PRO A 162 5.15 -5.87 16.23
N VAL A 163 4.05 -6.61 16.35
CA VAL A 163 3.66 -7.30 17.60
C VAL A 163 4.74 -8.25 18.11
N ALA A 164 5.53 -8.86 17.21
CA ALA A 164 6.64 -9.73 17.57
C ALA A 164 7.76 -9.01 18.37
N GLN A 165 7.96 -7.72 18.19
CA GLN A 165 8.94 -6.93 18.95
C GLN A 165 8.42 -6.55 20.34
N VAL A 166 7.14 -6.20 20.44
CA VAL A 166 6.51 -5.85 21.72
C VAL A 166 6.54 -7.04 22.71
N SER A 167 6.35 -8.27 22.21
CA SER A 167 6.39 -9.48 23.03
C SER A 167 7.79 -9.82 23.54
N ASN A 168 8.85 -9.40 22.84
CA ASN A 168 10.24 -9.64 23.27
C ASN A 168 10.71 -8.60 24.29
N GLU A 169 10.29 -7.35 24.18
CA GLU A 169 10.59 -6.31 25.17
C GLU A 169 9.92 -6.58 26.53
N SER A 170 8.67 -7.05 26.52
CA SER A 170 7.97 -7.40 27.76
C SER A 170 8.54 -8.64 28.48
N LYS A 171 9.17 -9.56 27.77
CA LYS A 171 9.88 -10.69 28.36
C LYS A 171 11.24 -10.28 28.96
N ASN A 172 11.92 -9.33 28.34
CA ASN A 172 13.23 -8.87 28.80
C ASN A 172 13.12 -7.98 30.05
N GLN A 173 12.02 -7.23 30.22
CA GLN A 173 11.76 -6.43 31.43
C GLN A 173 11.40 -7.27 32.67
N LYS A 174 10.96 -8.53 32.47
CA LYS A 174 10.68 -9.47 33.59
C LYS A 174 11.90 -10.27 34.07
N GLN A 175 13.05 -10.11 33.43
CA GLN A 175 14.29 -10.86 33.78
C GLN A 175 15.39 -10.00 34.39
N THR A 176 15.11 -8.75 34.75
CA THR A 176 16.07 -7.94 35.54
C THR A 176 15.78 -8.16 37.04
N PRO A 177 16.70 -8.73 37.81
CA PRO A 177 16.54 -8.98 39.25
C PRO A 177 16.53 -7.69 40.05
#